data_bfc1def8160e1ac64b66ceb7eb78a458
#
_entry.id   bfc1def8160e1ac64b66ceb7eb78a458
#
_cell.length_a   1.000
_cell.length_b   1.000
_cell.length_c   1.000
_cell.angle_alpha   90.00
_cell.angle_beta   90.00
_cell.angle_gamma   90.00
#
_symmetry.space_group_name_H-M   'P 1'
#
loop_
_entity.id
_entity.type
_entity.pdbx_description
1 polymer ?
#
loop_
_entity_poly.entity_id
_entity_poly.type
_entity_poly.pdbx_seq_one_letter_code
_entity_poly.pdbx_strand_id
1 'polypeptide(L)'
;MNNIIVYVDDASYALQMLQPMHPSGEGRNAVRWILVGCAPRLTNRSSKWVTQSARESWRGKWADKVFSQLLPVLQEDGDTVELRMATTNLCAQTEFLIKEYGGARVLDARRPKFGHDLQAVTATQVQETHGILGYATALASAGLLVATD
;
A
#
# COMPACT_ATOMS: atom_id res chain seq x y z
N MET A 1 17.93 -4.89 -7.44
CA MET A 1 16.86 -3.88 -7.39
C MET A 1 16.07 -4.07 -6.09
N ASN A 2 15.83 -3.00 -5.39
CA ASN A 2 15.03 -3.04 -4.16
C ASN A 2 13.54 -3.02 -4.51
N ASN A 3 12.79 -3.93 -3.93
CA ASN A 3 11.34 -4.00 -4.10
C ASN A 3 10.66 -3.49 -2.83
N ILE A 4 9.70 -2.60 -2.99
CA ILE A 4 8.92 -2.06 -1.88
C ILE A 4 7.44 -2.19 -2.21
N ILE A 5 6.71 -2.93 -1.38
CA ILE A 5 5.27 -3.09 -1.50
C ILE A 5 4.62 -2.03 -0.61
N VAL A 6 3.77 -1.18 -1.20
CA VAL A 6 3.14 -0.08 -0.49
C VAL A 6 1.62 -0.21 -0.62
N TYR A 7 0.95 -0.28 0.52
CA TYR A 7 -0.52 -0.30 0.58
C TYR A 7 -1.04 1.13 0.74
N VAL A 8 -1.91 1.56 -0.16
CA VAL A 8 -2.43 2.93 -0.20
C VAL A 8 -3.95 2.95 -0.30
N ASP A 9 -4.59 3.91 0.35
CA ASP A 9 -6.03 4.14 0.23
C ASP A 9 -6.39 5.61 0.02
N ASP A 10 -5.43 6.51 0.25
CA ASP A 10 -5.61 7.95 0.10
C ASP A 10 -4.32 8.53 -0.46
N ALA A 11 -4.41 9.18 -1.62
CA ALA A 11 -3.22 9.69 -2.30
C ALA A 11 -2.49 10.76 -1.49
N SER A 12 -3.21 11.69 -0.87
CA SER A 12 -2.60 12.76 -0.08
C SER A 12 -1.82 12.22 1.11
N TYR A 13 -2.44 11.29 1.84
CA TYR A 13 -1.79 10.65 2.99
C TYR A 13 -0.57 9.84 2.56
N ALA A 14 -0.71 9.05 1.49
CA ALA A 14 0.38 8.25 0.97
C ALA A 14 1.56 9.13 0.54
N LEU A 15 1.31 10.27 -0.11
CA LEU A 15 2.35 11.20 -0.50
C LEU A 15 3.10 11.75 0.72
N GLN A 16 2.38 12.10 1.78
CA GLN A 16 3.01 12.56 3.02
C GLN A 16 3.90 11.50 3.65
N MET A 17 3.49 10.23 3.57
CA MET A 17 4.27 9.12 4.11
C MET A 17 5.47 8.78 3.25
N LEU A 18 5.34 8.87 1.93
CA LEU A 18 6.36 8.42 0.99
C LEU A 18 7.43 9.47 0.69
N GLN A 19 7.10 10.75 0.76
CA GLN A 19 8.06 11.81 0.47
C GLN A 19 9.32 11.75 1.34
N PRO A 20 9.21 11.61 2.67
CA PRO A 20 10.42 11.51 3.50
C PRO A 20 11.21 10.22 3.28
N MET A 21 10.56 9.21 2.74
CA MET A 21 11.17 7.90 2.52
C MET A 21 11.70 7.72 1.10
N HIS A 22 11.45 8.70 0.23
CA HIS A 22 11.94 8.65 -1.15
C HIS A 22 13.45 8.88 -1.12
N PRO A 23 14.24 7.88 -1.47
CA PRO A 23 15.69 8.04 -1.46
C PRO A 23 16.08 9.06 -2.53
N SER A 24 16.79 10.06 -2.12
CA SER A 24 17.34 11.06 -3.02
C SER A 24 18.86 11.05 -2.92
N GLY A 25 19.53 11.24 -4.03
CA GLY A 25 20.98 11.34 -4.05
C GLY A 25 21.62 10.48 -5.12
N GLU A 26 22.84 10.83 -5.46
CA GLU A 26 23.63 10.09 -6.42
C GLU A 26 24.06 8.76 -5.82
N GLY A 27 24.11 7.73 -6.66
CA GLY A 27 24.60 6.41 -6.27
C GLY A 27 23.58 5.51 -5.56
N ARG A 28 22.33 5.95 -5.41
CA ARG A 28 21.31 5.10 -4.84
C ARG A 28 20.92 3.98 -5.81
N ASN A 29 20.49 2.86 -5.26
CA ASN A 29 19.97 1.77 -6.07
C ASN A 29 18.54 2.08 -6.52
N ALA A 30 18.21 1.65 -7.74
CA ALA A 30 16.86 1.77 -8.26
C ALA A 30 15.88 0.99 -7.41
N VAL A 31 14.67 1.51 -7.26
CA VAL A 31 13.60 0.91 -6.46
C VAL A 31 12.45 0.50 -7.39
N ARG A 32 11.90 -0.67 -7.14
CA ARG A 32 10.64 -1.09 -7.74
C ARG A 32 9.54 -0.93 -6.70
N TRP A 33 8.63 -0.01 -6.97
CA TRP A 33 7.48 0.23 -6.12
C TRP A 33 6.31 -0.65 -6.58
N ILE A 34 5.75 -1.44 -5.68
CA ILE A 34 4.57 -2.21 -5.96
C ILE A 34 3.44 -1.55 -5.16
N LEU A 35 2.63 -0.72 -5.83
CA LEU A 35 1.52 -0.03 -5.20
C LEU A 35 0.30 -0.94 -5.18
N VAL A 36 -0.23 -1.17 -3.99
CA VAL A 36 -1.45 -1.95 -3.80
C VAL A 36 -2.56 -1.00 -3.36
N GLY A 37 -3.51 -0.76 -4.25
CA GLY A 37 -4.63 0.13 -4.00
C GLY A 37 -5.73 -0.56 -3.20
N CYS A 38 -6.01 0.00 -2.01
CA CYS A 38 -7.07 -0.48 -1.13
C CYS A 38 -8.29 0.44 -1.27
N ALA A 39 -9.17 0.12 -2.21
CA ALA A 39 -10.35 0.94 -2.45
C ALA A 39 -11.28 0.92 -1.23
N PRO A 40 -11.92 2.06 -0.90
CA PRO A 40 -12.90 2.10 0.17
C PRO A 40 -14.03 1.11 -0.11
N ARG A 41 -14.55 0.49 0.94
CA ARG A 41 -15.70 -0.40 0.79
C ARG A 41 -16.96 0.43 0.60
N LEU A 42 -17.81 0.00 -0.33
CA LEU A 42 -19.14 0.57 -0.47
C LEU A 42 -19.93 0.20 0.78
N THR A 43 -20.74 1.17 1.27
CA THR A 43 -21.60 0.90 2.42
C THR A 43 -22.66 -0.14 2.05
N ASN A 44 -23.16 -0.89 3.04
CA ASN A 44 -24.21 -1.87 2.81
C ASN A 44 -25.44 -1.24 2.14
N ARG A 45 -25.72 0.01 2.43
CA ARG A 45 -26.85 0.74 1.88
C ARG A 45 -26.68 1.03 0.40
N SER A 46 -25.48 1.45 -0.02
CA SER A 46 -25.19 1.72 -1.42
C SER A 46 -24.93 0.43 -2.20
N SER A 47 -24.47 -0.63 -1.57
CA SER A 47 -24.15 -1.87 -2.25
C SER A 47 -25.40 -2.63 -2.75
N LYS A 48 -26.57 -2.38 -2.19
CA LYS A 48 -27.83 -2.99 -2.63
C LYS A 48 -28.23 -2.57 -4.03
N TRP A 49 -27.81 -1.37 -4.44
CA TRP A 49 -28.25 -0.77 -5.70
C TRP A 49 -27.17 -0.76 -6.77
N VAL A 50 -25.99 -1.32 -6.46
CA VAL A 50 -24.85 -1.26 -7.36
C VAL A 50 -24.56 -2.66 -7.89
N THR A 51 -24.53 -2.79 -9.21
CA THR A 51 -24.18 -4.05 -9.87
C THR A 51 -22.70 -4.38 -9.68
N GLN A 52 -22.33 -5.62 -9.88
CA GLN A 52 -20.94 -6.07 -9.85
C GLN A 52 -20.09 -5.29 -10.85
N SER A 53 -20.60 -5.11 -12.04
CA SER A 53 -19.91 -4.38 -13.10
C SER A 53 -19.70 -2.89 -12.74
N ALA A 54 -20.70 -2.26 -12.11
CA ALA A 54 -20.57 -0.87 -11.64
C ALA A 54 -19.55 -0.74 -10.50
N ARG A 55 -19.47 -1.73 -9.61
CA ARG A 55 -18.45 -1.74 -8.53
C ARG A 55 -17.05 -1.84 -9.10
N GLU A 56 -16.84 -2.72 -10.05
CA GLU A 56 -15.54 -2.88 -10.71
C GLU A 56 -15.13 -1.62 -11.45
N SER A 57 -16.07 -0.99 -12.15
CA SER A 57 -15.82 0.26 -12.84
C SER A 57 -15.45 1.38 -11.86
N TRP A 58 -16.17 1.49 -10.75
CA TRP A 58 -15.90 2.48 -9.71
C TRP A 58 -14.51 2.27 -9.07
N ARG A 59 -14.18 1.02 -8.76
CA ARG A 59 -12.87 0.69 -8.19
C ARG A 59 -11.74 1.02 -9.16
N GLY A 60 -11.93 0.75 -10.44
CA GLY A 60 -10.97 1.09 -11.47
C GLY A 60 -10.75 2.59 -11.59
N LYS A 61 -11.81 3.37 -11.58
CA LYS A 61 -11.72 4.84 -11.62
C LYS A 61 -11.05 5.41 -10.38
N TRP A 62 -11.39 4.87 -9.21
CA TRP A 62 -10.76 5.25 -7.96
C TRP A 62 -9.26 4.98 -8.01
N ALA A 63 -8.88 3.78 -8.45
CA ALA A 63 -7.50 3.38 -8.55
C ALA A 63 -6.71 4.27 -9.50
N ASP A 64 -7.26 4.56 -10.68
CA ASP A 64 -6.64 5.44 -11.66
C ASP A 64 -6.39 6.83 -11.08
N LYS A 65 -7.34 7.35 -10.32
CA LYS A 65 -7.22 8.67 -9.70
C LYS A 65 -6.11 8.69 -8.64
N VAL A 66 -6.06 7.68 -7.78
CA VAL A 66 -5.06 7.59 -6.72
C VAL A 66 -3.67 7.36 -7.31
N PHE A 67 -3.54 6.40 -8.20
CA PHE A 67 -2.26 6.05 -8.80
C PHE A 67 -1.69 7.18 -9.65
N SER A 68 -2.56 7.92 -10.38
CA SER A 68 -2.09 9.04 -11.20
C SER A 68 -1.44 10.15 -10.37
N GLN A 69 -1.82 10.29 -9.10
CA GLN A 69 -1.22 11.25 -8.19
C GLN A 69 0.10 10.76 -7.59
N LEU A 70 0.26 9.44 -7.46
CA LEU A 70 1.45 8.85 -6.84
C LEU A 70 2.56 8.56 -7.86
N LEU A 71 2.21 8.20 -9.08
CA LEU A 71 3.17 7.80 -10.11
C LEU A 71 4.26 8.85 -10.38
N PRO A 72 3.93 10.14 -10.57
CA PRO A 72 4.98 11.13 -10.87
C PRO A 72 6.01 11.25 -9.78
N VAL A 73 5.61 11.05 -8.52
CA VAL A 73 6.51 11.15 -7.36
C VAL A 73 7.41 9.91 -7.27
N LEU A 74 6.86 8.74 -7.54
CA LEU A 74 7.58 7.47 -7.36
C LEU A 74 8.44 7.08 -8.55
N GLN A 75 8.12 7.56 -9.74
CA GLN A 75 8.86 7.20 -10.96
C GLN A 75 10.11 8.06 -11.20
N GLU A 76 10.48 8.88 -10.25
CA GLU A 76 11.68 9.70 -10.38
C GLU A 76 12.95 8.83 -10.37
N ASP A 77 13.99 9.32 -11.01
CA ASP A 77 15.36 8.78 -10.94
C ASP A 77 15.50 7.30 -11.38
N GLY A 78 14.67 6.88 -12.32
CA GLY A 78 14.79 5.54 -12.89
C GLY A 78 14.09 4.45 -12.11
N ASP A 79 13.30 4.81 -11.10
CA ASP A 79 12.48 3.86 -10.37
C ASP A 79 11.33 3.36 -11.25
N THR A 80 10.88 2.15 -10.98
CA THR A 80 9.73 1.57 -11.65
C THR A 80 8.57 1.41 -10.68
N VAL A 81 7.35 1.47 -11.21
CA VAL A 81 6.14 1.32 -10.40
C VAL A 81 5.25 0.26 -11.05
N GLU A 82 4.83 -0.69 -10.25
CA GLU A 82 3.83 -1.66 -10.65
C GLU A 82 2.58 -1.46 -9.81
N LEU A 83 1.41 -1.62 -10.45
CA LEU A 83 0.13 -1.34 -9.83
C LEU A 83 -0.63 -2.63 -9.61
N ARG A 84 -1.20 -2.78 -8.42
CA ARG A 84 -2.04 -3.92 -8.04
C ARG A 84 -3.25 -3.42 -7.27
N MET A 85 -4.33 -4.18 -7.31
CA MET A 85 -5.49 -3.94 -6.46
C MET A 85 -5.47 -4.90 -5.28
N ALA A 86 -5.88 -4.39 -4.11
CA ALA A 86 -5.95 -5.19 -2.90
C ALA A 86 -6.98 -6.31 -3.02
N THR A 87 -6.62 -7.49 -2.55
CA THR A 87 -7.53 -8.62 -2.42
C THR A 87 -8.21 -8.59 -1.05
N THR A 88 -9.10 -9.53 -0.78
CA THR A 88 -9.80 -9.61 0.51
C THR A 88 -8.87 -9.99 1.66
N ASN A 89 -7.79 -10.72 1.40
CA ASN A 89 -6.82 -11.12 2.42
C ASN A 89 -5.48 -10.44 2.13
N LEU A 90 -5.21 -9.36 2.84
CA LEU A 90 -4.00 -8.56 2.61
C LEU A 90 -2.73 -9.28 3.02
N CYS A 91 -2.74 -10.04 4.12
CA CYS A 91 -1.57 -10.80 4.54
C CYS A 91 -1.18 -11.86 3.50
N ALA A 92 -2.15 -12.58 2.97
CA ALA A 92 -1.89 -13.58 1.93
C ALA A 92 -1.37 -12.94 0.65
N GLN A 93 -1.92 -11.78 0.27
CA GLN A 93 -1.46 -11.03 -0.88
C GLN A 93 -0.01 -10.55 -0.69
N THR A 94 0.32 -10.07 0.49
CA THR A 94 1.68 -9.63 0.82
C THR A 94 2.68 -10.79 0.68
N GLU A 95 2.36 -11.95 1.22
CA GLU A 95 3.21 -13.13 1.09
C GLU A 95 3.39 -13.55 -0.37
N PHE A 96 2.31 -13.53 -1.13
CA PHE A 96 2.34 -13.83 -2.56
C PHE A 96 3.26 -12.87 -3.32
N LEU A 97 3.12 -11.57 -3.06
CA LEU A 97 3.94 -10.56 -3.73
C LEU A 97 5.42 -10.66 -3.35
N ILE A 98 5.72 -10.91 -2.08
CA ILE A 98 7.10 -11.12 -1.64
C ILE A 98 7.74 -12.27 -2.41
N LYS A 99 7.02 -13.36 -2.56
CA LYS A 99 7.52 -14.51 -3.33
C LYS A 99 7.66 -14.20 -4.82
N GLU A 100 6.68 -13.49 -5.37
CA GLU A 100 6.68 -13.13 -6.81
C GLU A 100 7.91 -12.29 -7.17
N TYR A 101 8.28 -11.35 -6.31
CA TYR A 101 9.40 -10.44 -6.58
C TYR A 101 10.72 -10.90 -5.96
N GLY A 102 10.75 -12.05 -5.31
CA GLY A 102 11.98 -12.58 -4.72
C GLY A 102 12.48 -11.83 -3.50
N GLY A 103 11.59 -11.17 -2.78
CA GLY A 103 11.89 -10.40 -1.60
C GLY A 103 11.45 -8.95 -1.74
N ALA A 104 10.89 -8.37 -0.69
CA ALA A 104 10.41 -6.99 -0.71
C ALA A 104 10.26 -6.45 0.71
N ARG A 105 10.40 -5.13 0.85
CA ARG A 105 9.95 -4.41 2.04
C ARG A 105 8.46 -4.17 1.92
N VAL A 106 7.79 -4.06 3.05
CA VAL A 106 6.35 -3.81 3.09
C VAL A 106 6.08 -2.54 3.88
N LEU A 107 5.34 -1.63 3.27
CA LEU A 107 4.94 -0.36 3.85
C LEU A 107 3.43 -0.25 3.87
N ASP A 108 2.87 0.11 5.02
CA ASP A 108 1.46 0.42 5.13
C ASP A 108 1.28 1.94 5.14
N ALA A 109 0.91 2.49 3.98
CA ALA A 109 0.67 3.92 3.80
C ALA A 109 -0.82 4.24 3.72
N ARG A 110 -1.67 3.36 4.28
CA ARG A 110 -3.11 3.61 4.36
C ARG A 110 -3.40 4.62 5.46
N ARG A 111 -4.39 5.48 5.19
CA ARG A 111 -4.80 6.50 6.14
C ARG A 111 -5.49 5.85 7.35
N PRO A 112 -5.06 6.14 8.59
CA PRO A 112 -5.77 5.65 9.77
C PRO A 112 -7.19 6.20 9.85
N LYS A 113 -8.14 5.33 10.20
CA LYS A 113 -9.53 5.72 10.40
C LYS A 113 -9.84 5.67 11.89
N PHE A 114 -10.31 6.79 12.42
CA PHE A 114 -10.65 6.87 13.83
C PHE A 114 -11.79 5.88 14.17
N GLY A 115 -11.57 5.08 15.20
CA GLY A 115 -12.57 4.10 15.64
C GLY A 115 -12.68 2.84 14.78
N HIS A 116 -11.82 2.68 13.78
CA HIS A 116 -11.81 1.50 12.92
C HIS A 116 -10.42 0.90 12.84
N ASP A 117 -10.35 -0.40 13.01
CA ASP A 117 -9.12 -1.15 12.80
C ASP A 117 -8.99 -1.50 11.32
N LEU A 118 -7.85 -1.15 10.73
CA LEU A 118 -7.54 -1.56 9.37
C LEU A 118 -7.03 -3.01 9.37
N GLN A 119 -7.40 -3.76 8.35
CA GLN A 119 -6.86 -5.09 8.18
C GLN A 119 -5.33 -5.03 8.07
N ALA A 120 -4.64 -5.85 8.85
CA ALA A 120 -3.18 -5.90 8.80
C ALA A 120 -2.68 -6.40 7.44
N VAL A 121 -1.58 -5.83 6.98
CA VAL A 121 -0.92 -6.23 5.74
C VAL A 121 0.16 -7.27 5.96
N THR A 122 0.63 -7.42 7.20
CA THR A 122 1.56 -8.47 7.62
C THR A 122 1.12 -9.07 8.94
N ALA A 123 1.57 -10.29 9.23
CA ALA A 123 1.26 -10.94 10.51
C ALA A 123 1.83 -10.17 11.70
N THR A 124 2.98 -9.54 11.55
CA THR A 124 3.64 -8.78 12.62
C THR A 124 2.84 -7.51 12.95
N GLN A 125 2.27 -6.86 11.95
CA GLN A 125 1.49 -5.64 12.14
C GLN A 125 0.28 -5.85 13.04
N VAL A 126 -0.31 -7.04 13.05
CA VAL A 126 -1.47 -7.36 13.90
C VAL A 126 -1.15 -7.13 15.37
N GLN A 127 0.08 -7.41 15.81
CA GLN A 127 0.48 -7.26 17.19
C GLN A 127 0.78 -5.81 17.58
N GLU A 128 0.99 -4.95 16.61
CA GLU A 128 1.43 -3.57 16.81
C GLU A 128 0.32 -2.54 16.68
N THR A 129 -0.86 -2.95 16.22
CA THR A 129 -1.96 -2.02 15.96
C THR A 129 -2.82 -1.70 17.19
N HIS A 130 -2.36 -2.03 18.39
CA HIS A 130 -3.14 -1.84 19.61
C HIS A 130 -2.99 -0.47 20.28
N GLY A 131 -2.54 0.56 19.56
CA GLY A 131 -2.39 1.89 20.15
C GLY A 131 -2.16 2.98 19.11
N ILE A 132 -2.24 4.23 19.55
CA ILE A 132 -2.01 5.41 18.69
C ILE A 132 -0.62 5.38 18.06
N LEU A 133 0.35 4.88 18.80
CA LEU A 133 1.72 4.73 18.31
C LEU A 133 1.90 3.54 17.37
N GLY A 134 0.88 2.70 17.24
CA GLY A 134 0.94 1.50 16.43
C GLY A 134 1.29 1.77 14.98
N TYR A 135 0.87 2.91 14.43
CA TYR A 135 1.18 3.24 13.05
C TYR A 135 2.65 3.52 12.83
N ALA A 136 3.26 4.34 13.68
CA ALA A 136 4.69 4.61 13.57
C ALA A 136 5.49 3.33 13.80
N THR A 137 5.08 2.54 14.78
CA THR A 137 5.72 1.27 15.08
C THR A 137 5.53 0.26 13.94
N ALA A 138 4.33 0.18 13.40
CA ALA A 138 4.04 -0.70 12.27
C ALA A 138 4.88 -0.35 11.03
N LEU A 139 5.07 0.94 10.75
CA LEU A 139 5.92 1.37 9.66
C LEU A 139 7.38 0.97 9.88
N ALA A 140 7.88 1.16 11.11
CA ALA A 140 9.23 0.74 11.45
C ALA A 140 9.39 -0.76 11.30
N SER A 141 8.43 -1.52 11.80
CA SER A 141 8.45 -2.98 11.68
C SER A 141 8.31 -3.44 10.25
N ALA A 142 7.42 -2.81 9.47
CA ALA A 142 7.30 -3.12 8.06
C ALA A 142 8.61 -2.85 7.32
N GLY A 143 9.32 -1.80 7.71
CA GLY A 143 10.64 -1.52 7.16
C GLY A 143 11.68 -2.57 7.55
N LEU A 144 11.56 -3.12 8.75
CA LEU A 144 12.45 -4.19 9.24
C LEU A 144 12.09 -5.56 8.66
N LEU A 145 10.86 -5.73 8.23
CA LEU A 145 10.42 -6.94 7.53
C LEU A 145 10.97 -6.96 6.11
N VAL A 146 12.16 -6.49 5.94
CA VAL A 146 12.87 -6.72 4.69
C VAL A 146 12.86 -8.21 4.49
N ALA A 147 12.24 -8.63 3.43
CA ALA A 147 12.15 -10.05 3.15
C ALA A 147 13.56 -10.60 2.99
N THR A 148 13.92 -11.37 3.93
CA THR A 148 15.20 -12.06 3.97
C THR A 148 15.12 -13.40 3.28
N ASP A 149 13.98 -13.72 2.80
CA ASP A 149 13.71 -15.04 2.24
C ASP A 149 14.09 -15.16 0.78
#